data_31690bd24363f71686aaa2a6354eb79b
#
_entry.id   31690bd24363f71686aaa2a6354eb79b
#
_cell.length_a   1.000
_cell.length_b   1.000
_cell.length_c   1.000
_cell.angle_alpha   90.00
_cell.angle_beta   90.00
_cell.angle_gamma   90.00
#
_symmetry.space_group_name_H-M   'P 1'
#
loop_
_entity.id
_entity.type
_entity.pdbx_description
1 polymer ?
#
loop_
_entity_poly.entity_id
_entity_poly.type
_entity_poly.pdbx_seq_one_letter_code
_entity_poly.pdbx_strand_id
1 'polypeptide(L)' 'MVDRGSYRVNLTCPNCGRSGEAHVSEDDYPLMGSVRFRVDAVSEGFALKTQGENTSTTEFICTKCDVLAK' A
#
# COMPACT_ATOMS: atom_id res chain seq x y z
N MET A 1 23.45 7.21 5.75
CA MET A 1 23.03 6.04 4.97
C MET A 1 21.53 5.94 4.95
N VAL A 2 20.94 5.68 3.81
CA VAL A 2 19.49 5.57 3.66
C VAL A 2 19.11 4.09 3.74
N ASP A 3 18.25 3.76 4.70
CA ASP A 3 17.69 2.43 4.78
C ASP A 3 16.40 2.39 3.97
N ARG A 4 16.35 1.50 3.01
CA ARG A 4 15.19 1.31 2.18
C ARG A 4 14.61 -0.07 2.42
N GLY A 5 13.41 -0.10 3.01
CA GLY A 5 12.69 -1.33 3.22
C GLY A 5 11.56 -1.47 2.22
N SER A 6 11.42 -2.63 1.62
CA SER A 6 10.26 -2.94 0.79
C SER A 6 9.56 -4.17 1.33
N TYR A 7 8.24 -4.19 1.26
CA TYR A 7 7.46 -5.30 1.76
C TYR A 7 6.13 -5.36 1.01
N ARG A 8 5.39 -6.44 1.23
CA ARG A 8 4.10 -6.64 0.60
C ARG A 8 2.99 -6.53 1.63
N VAL A 9 1.91 -5.90 1.22
CA VAL A 9 0.70 -5.75 2.06
C VAL A 9 -0.37 -6.63 1.44
N ASN A 10 -0.97 -7.51 2.25
CA ASN A 10 -2.06 -8.36 1.78
C ASN A 10 -3.34 -7.55 1.68
N LEU A 11 -4.06 -7.73 0.58
CA LEU A 11 -5.32 -7.06 0.33
C LEU A 11 -6.40 -8.11 0.13
N THR A 12 -7.57 -7.86 0.72
CA THR A 12 -8.73 -8.73 0.56
C THR A 12 -9.97 -7.88 0.36
N CYS A 13 -10.73 -8.16 -0.69
CA CYS A 13 -11.99 -7.50 -0.89
C CYS A 13 -13.04 -8.11 0.04
N PRO A 14 -13.65 -7.32 0.93
CA PRO A 14 -14.64 -7.87 1.86
C PRO A 14 -15.97 -8.22 1.18
N ASN A 15 -16.18 -7.76 -0.04
CA ASN A 15 -17.42 -8.01 -0.78
C ASN A 15 -17.35 -9.28 -1.63
N CYS A 16 -16.33 -9.41 -2.47
CA CYS A 16 -16.22 -10.58 -3.36
C CYS A 16 -15.19 -11.62 -2.88
N GLY A 17 -14.44 -11.32 -1.82
CA GLY A 17 -13.46 -12.25 -1.26
C GLY A 17 -12.16 -12.37 -2.07
N ARG A 18 -11.95 -11.52 -3.07
CA ARG A 18 -10.73 -11.55 -3.87
C ARG A 18 -9.53 -11.19 -3.01
N SER A 19 -8.45 -11.92 -3.19
CA SER A 19 -7.17 -11.66 -2.50
C SER A 19 -6.17 -11.09 -3.47
N GLY A 20 -5.30 -10.24 -2.96
CA GLY A 20 -4.20 -9.68 -3.71
C GLY A 20 -3.17 -9.10 -2.77
N GLU A 21 -2.23 -8.35 -3.32
CA GLU A 21 -1.21 -7.71 -2.51
C GLU A 21 -0.72 -6.45 -3.19
N ALA A 22 -0.17 -5.55 -2.38
CA ALA A 22 0.47 -4.34 -2.85
C ALA A 22 1.94 -4.38 -2.45
N HIS A 23 2.80 -3.92 -3.34
CA HIS A 23 4.22 -3.77 -3.06
C HIS A 23 4.46 -2.33 -2.64
N VAL A 24 5.02 -2.15 -1.46
CA VAL A 24 5.28 -0.83 -0.90
C VAL A 24 6.74 -0.75 -0.48
N SER A 25 7.24 0.45 -0.38
CA SER A 25 8.59 0.71 0.12
C SER A 25 8.58 1.92 1.03
N GLU A 26 9.51 1.93 1.97
CA GLU A 26 9.73 3.04 2.87
C GLU A 26 11.19 3.42 2.83
N ASP A 27 11.45 4.71 2.61
CA ASP A 27 12.79 5.26 2.66
C ASP A 27 12.93 6.06 3.94
N ASP A 28 13.92 5.72 4.75
CA ASP A 28 14.19 6.43 5.99
C ASP A 28 15.37 7.37 5.78
N TYR A 29 15.11 8.66 5.98
CA TYR A 29 16.13 9.69 5.88
C TYR A 29 16.36 10.32 7.24
N PRO A 30 17.19 9.72 8.08
CA PRO A 30 17.38 10.21 9.45
C PRO A 30 17.91 11.65 9.52
N LEU A 31 18.71 12.07 8.54
CA LEU A 31 19.22 13.44 8.49
C LEU A 31 18.11 14.46 8.23
N MET A 32 17.04 14.06 7.58
CA MET A 32 15.89 14.92 7.30
C MET A 32 14.74 14.70 8.26
N GLY A 33 14.86 13.69 9.11
CA GLY A 33 13.82 13.35 10.08
C GLY A 33 12.51 12.92 9.45
N SER A 34 12.54 12.42 8.22
CA SER A 34 11.33 12.03 7.51
C SER A 34 11.43 10.63 6.96
N VAL A 35 10.28 9.95 6.92
CA VAL A 35 10.13 8.64 6.30
C VAL A 35 9.26 8.84 5.08
N ARG A 36 9.70 8.33 3.95
CA ARG A 36 8.92 8.38 2.72
C ARG A 36 8.33 7.02 2.44
N PHE A 37 7.02 6.97 2.44
CA PHE A 37 6.27 5.78 2.09
C PHE A 37 5.79 5.88 0.65
N ARG A 38 5.95 4.79 -0.10
CA ARG A 38 5.55 4.75 -1.50
C ARG A 38 4.91 3.41 -1.83
N VAL A 39 3.87 3.46 -2.64
CA VAL A 39 3.28 2.26 -3.22
C VAL A 39 3.92 2.06 -4.60
N ASP A 40 4.65 0.96 -4.76
CA ASP A 40 5.37 0.66 -6.00
C ASP A 40 4.49 -0.06 -7.02
N ALA A 41 3.65 -1.00 -6.55
CA ALA A 41 2.79 -1.77 -7.42
C ALA A 41 1.61 -2.30 -6.62
N VAL A 42 0.51 -2.56 -7.33
CA VAL A 42 -0.70 -3.15 -6.75
C VAL A 42 -1.13 -4.29 -7.65
N SER A 43 -1.56 -5.41 -7.06
CA SER A 43 -2.06 -6.56 -7.80
C SER A 43 -3.20 -6.20 -8.71
N GLU A 44 -3.34 -6.95 -9.81
CA GLU A 44 -4.48 -6.81 -10.68
C GLU A 44 -5.77 -7.04 -9.90
N GLY A 45 -6.76 -6.19 -10.12
CA GLY A 45 -8.02 -6.22 -9.41
C GLY A 45 -8.10 -5.30 -8.21
N PHE A 46 -7.00 -4.63 -7.89
CA PHE A 46 -6.94 -3.63 -6.82
C PHE A 46 -6.31 -2.35 -7.34
N ALA A 47 -6.59 -1.25 -6.67
CA ALA A 47 -6.02 0.05 -7.02
C ALA A 47 -5.79 0.86 -5.76
N LEU A 48 -4.87 1.80 -5.85
CA LEU A 48 -4.61 2.74 -4.77
C LEU A 48 -5.72 3.79 -4.75
N LYS A 49 -6.38 3.93 -3.60
CA LYS A 49 -7.40 4.96 -3.41
C LYS A 49 -6.80 6.22 -2.79
N THR A 50 -6.13 6.05 -1.67
CA THR A 50 -5.52 7.15 -0.93
C THR A 50 -4.13 6.74 -0.49
N GLN A 51 -3.14 7.55 -0.83
CA GLN A 51 -1.79 7.32 -0.36
C GLN A 51 -1.55 8.15 0.89
N GLY A 52 -1.27 7.46 2.00
CA GLY A 52 -0.92 8.10 3.25
C GLY A 52 0.58 8.12 3.47
N GLU A 53 0.97 8.46 4.69
CA GLU A 53 2.37 8.50 5.09
C GLU A 53 2.90 7.13 5.52
N ASN A 54 1.99 6.17 5.74
CA ASN A 54 2.34 4.81 6.11
C ASN A 54 1.21 3.87 5.67
N THR A 55 1.40 2.58 5.93
CA THR A 55 0.43 1.55 5.55
C THR A 55 -0.94 1.76 6.20
N SER A 56 -0.96 2.22 7.45
CA SER A 56 -2.21 2.42 8.19
C SER A 56 -3.08 3.53 7.61
N THR A 57 -2.47 4.53 7.00
CA THR A 57 -3.18 5.67 6.42
C THR A 57 -3.39 5.53 4.92
N THR A 58 -2.81 4.50 4.31
CA THR A 58 -2.94 4.23 2.88
C THR A 58 -4.11 3.28 2.65
N GLU A 59 -4.95 3.62 1.68
CA GLU A 59 -6.15 2.85 1.38
C GLU A 59 -6.12 2.31 -0.04
N PHE A 60 -6.56 1.08 -0.20
CA PHE A 60 -6.70 0.42 -1.49
C PHE A 60 -8.16 0.03 -1.70
N ILE A 61 -8.55 -0.09 -2.95
CA ILE A 61 -9.91 -0.52 -3.31
C ILE A 61 -9.85 -1.73 -4.23
N CYS A 62 -10.92 -2.52 -4.20
CA CYS A 62 -11.15 -3.55 -5.19
C CYS A 62 -11.78 -2.87 -6.42
N THR A 63 -11.13 -2.96 -7.57
CA THR A 63 -11.59 -2.30 -8.78
C THR A 63 -12.92 -2.88 -9.29
N LYS A 64 -13.23 -4.12 -8.94
CA LYS A 64 -14.45 -4.78 -9.35
C LYS A 64 -15.66 -4.34 -8.52
N CYS A 65 -15.46 -4.23 -7.22
CA CYS A 65 -16.56 -3.92 -6.27
C CYS A 65 -16.58 -2.47 -5.85
N ASP A 66 -15.50 -1.74 -6.08
CA ASP A 66 -15.32 -0.35 -5.69
C ASP A 66 -15.49 -0.16 -4.18
N VAL A 67 -14.96 -1.11 -3.41
CA VAL A 67 -14.98 -1.06 -1.94
C VAL A 67 -13.57 -1.15 -1.40
N LEU A 68 -13.38 -0.65 -0.19
CA LEU A 68 -12.07 -0.67 0.45
C LEU A 68 -11.62 -2.09 0.70
N ALA A 69 -10.38 -2.38 0.30
CA ALA A 69 -9.73 -3.66 0.58
C ALA A 69 -9.11 -3.62 1.98
N LYS A 70 -9.09 -4.75 2.61
CA LYS A 70 -8.52 -4.88 3.95
C LYS A 70 -7.37 -5.87 3.99
#